data_65f9055dfdc7db973deba2ed30d316f7
#
_entry.id   65f9055dfdc7db973deba2ed30d316f7
#
_cell.length_a   1.000
_cell.length_b   1.000
_cell.length_c   1.000
_cell.angle_alpha   90.00
_cell.angle_beta   90.00
_cell.angle_gamma   90.00
#
_symmetry.space_group_name_H-M   'P 1'
#
loop_
_entity.id
_entity.type
_entity.pdbx_description
1 polymer ?
#
loop_
_entity_poly.entity_id
_entity_poly.type
_entity_poly.pdbx_seq_one_letter_code
_entity_poly.pdbx_strand_id
1 'polypeptide(L)'
;MLPENAVIVPIPGHYGYAVQTLYLARAISEHSNGNIPVANVLKGINRVSNYQAKKDGHPLSAEELGFHQVRTLPKGKVPYLLDNVVDTGTTAKAAVKALGGGIVLSYAMSDTLLEHRERSGLHR
;
A
#
# COMPACT_ATOMS: atom_id res chain seq x y z
N MET A 1 -0.04 -10.48 -13.42
CA MET A 1 -1.45 -10.05 -13.43
C MET A 1 -2.20 -10.59 -12.22
N LEU A 2 -3.04 -9.78 -11.62
CA LEU A 2 -3.79 -10.19 -10.43
C LEU A 2 -4.99 -11.07 -10.84
N PRO A 3 -5.36 -12.04 -9.99
CA PRO A 3 -6.53 -12.89 -10.28
C PRO A 3 -7.83 -12.10 -10.17
N GLU A 4 -8.88 -12.63 -10.80
CA GLU A 4 -10.20 -11.98 -10.84
C GLU A 4 -10.82 -11.78 -9.47
N ASN A 5 -10.48 -12.65 -8.52
CA ASN A 5 -10.99 -12.52 -7.15
C ASN A 5 -10.14 -11.62 -6.26
N ALA A 6 -9.20 -10.87 -6.84
CA ALA A 6 -8.38 -9.94 -6.08
C ALA A 6 -9.13 -8.65 -5.77
N VAL A 7 -8.81 -8.06 -4.62
CA VAL A 7 -9.17 -6.70 -4.28
C VAL A 7 -7.90 -5.99 -3.80
N ILE A 8 -7.70 -4.76 -4.24
CA ILE A 8 -6.49 -4.02 -3.89
C ILE A 8 -6.77 -3.18 -2.66
N VAL A 9 -5.94 -3.36 -1.63
CA VAL A 9 -6.04 -2.60 -0.38
C VAL A 9 -4.82 -1.70 -0.28
N PRO A 10 -4.98 -0.38 -0.47
CA PRO A 10 -3.85 0.53 -0.30
C PRO A 10 -3.46 0.65 1.16
N ILE A 11 -2.17 0.54 1.44
CA ILE A 11 -1.65 0.66 2.81
C ILE A 11 -1.50 2.14 3.15
N PRO A 12 -2.00 2.59 4.31
CA PRO A 12 -1.88 4.00 4.71
C PRO A 12 -0.44 4.46 4.85
N GLY A 13 -0.19 5.71 4.48
CA GLY A 13 1.09 6.37 4.70
C GLY A 13 1.17 7.02 6.08
N HIS A 14 2.17 7.88 6.25
CA HIS A 14 2.42 8.51 7.54
C HIS A 14 1.35 9.51 8.00
N TYR A 15 0.47 9.92 7.10
CA TYR A 15 -0.67 10.78 7.47
C TYR A 15 -1.82 10.00 8.10
N GLY A 16 -1.75 8.66 8.11
CA GLY A 16 -2.80 7.82 8.66
C GLY A 16 -3.84 7.38 7.64
N TYR A 17 -3.69 7.79 6.40
CA TYR A 17 -4.57 7.38 5.30
C TYR A 17 -3.75 7.18 4.04
N ALA A 18 -4.32 6.44 3.08
CA ALA A 18 -3.63 6.13 1.84
C ALA A 18 -3.70 7.33 0.89
N VAL A 19 -2.54 7.74 0.36
CA VAL A 19 -2.43 8.81 -0.64
C VAL A 19 -1.80 8.24 -1.90
N GLN A 20 -0.48 8.01 -1.87
CA GLN A 20 0.24 7.48 -3.02
C GLN A 20 -0.20 6.07 -3.37
N THR A 21 -0.38 5.23 -2.35
CA THR A 21 -0.84 3.85 -2.58
C THR A 21 -2.26 3.81 -3.11
N LEU A 22 -3.12 4.73 -2.69
CA LEU A 22 -4.47 4.82 -3.23
C LEU A 22 -4.46 5.22 -4.70
N TYR A 23 -3.60 6.17 -5.06
CA TYR A 23 -3.42 6.57 -6.46
C TYR A 23 -2.99 5.38 -7.31
N LEU A 24 -1.97 4.63 -6.84
CA LEU A 24 -1.49 3.46 -7.54
C LEU A 24 -2.55 2.37 -7.63
N ALA A 25 -3.29 2.15 -6.54
CA ALA A 25 -4.35 1.15 -6.53
C ALA A 25 -5.43 1.46 -7.57
N ARG A 26 -5.82 2.72 -7.67
CA ARG A 26 -6.81 3.16 -8.66
C ARG A 26 -6.29 2.99 -10.07
N ALA A 27 -5.00 3.28 -10.30
CA ALA A 27 -4.39 3.10 -11.61
C ALA A 27 -4.40 1.62 -12.03
N ILE A 28 -4.09 0.72 -11.11
CA ILE A 28 -4.13 -0.72 -11.36
C ILE A 28 -5.56 -1.16 -11.66
N SER A 29 -6.53 -0.68 -10.89
CA SER A 29 -7.93 -0.99 -11.10
C SER A 29 -8.42 -0.53 -12.48
N GLU A 30 -8.08 0.68 -12.88
CA GLU A 30 -8.43 1.21 -14.19
C GLU A 30 -7.80 0.38 -15.31
N HIS A 31 -6.56 -0.04 -15.11
CA HIS A 31 -5.84 -0.85 -16.09
C HIS A 31 -6.48 -2.23 -16.28
N SER A 32 -7.23 -2.70 -15.30
CA SER A 32 -7.98 -3.95 -15.37
C SER A 32 -9.41 -3.76 -15.89
N ASN A 33 -9.74 -2.57 -16.39
CA ASN A 33 -11.08 -2.18 -16.81
C ASN A 33 -12.11 -2.28 -15.67
N GLY A 34 -11.66 -2.02 -14.44
CA GLY A 34 -12.52 -2.07 -13.27
C GLY A 34 -12.81 -3.47 -12.74
N ASN A 35 -12.18 -4.51 -13.32
CA ASN A 35 -12.41 -5.89 -12.88
C ASN A 35 -11.82 -6.16 -11.51
N ILE A 36 -10.79 -5.40 -11.11
CA ILE A 36 -10.14 -5.52 -9.81
C ILE A 36 -10.48 -4.28 -9.00
N PRO A 37 -11.37 -4.39 -8.01
CA PRO A 37 -11.78 -3.23 -7.23
C PRO A 37 -10.72 -2.78 -6.23
N VAL A 38 -10.84 -1.53 -5.81
CA VAL A 38 -10.02 -0.96 -4.74
C VAL A 38 -10.88 -0.89 -3.48
N ALA A 39 -10.34 -1.40 -2.37
CA ALA A 39 -10.98 -1.31 -1.06
C ALA A 39 -10.10 -0.49 -0.12
N ASN A 40 -10.44 0.77 0.07
CA ASN A 40 -9.70 1.68 0.96
C ASN A 40 -10.23 1.48 2.38
N VAL A 41 -9.81 0.39 3.01
CA VAL A 41 -10.39 -0.09 4.27
C VAL A 41 -9.45 0.03 5.48
N LEU A 42 -8.19 0.44 5.27
CA LEU A 42 -7.23 0.58 6.35
C LEU A 42 -6.96 2.04 6.67
N LYS A 43 -6.83 2.33 7.94
CA LYS A 43 -6.38 3.63 8.45
C LYS A 43 -5.26 3.39 9.46
N GLY A 44 -4.44 4.40 9.65
CA GLY A 44 -3.40 4.41 10.66
C GLY A 44 -3.43 5.72 11.42
N ILE A 45 -2.37 6.01 12.16
CA ILE A 45 -2.26 7.28 12.89
C ILE A 45 -1.33 8.22 12.11
N ASN A 46 -1.54 9.51 12.28
CA ASN A 46 -0.65 10.52 11.72
C ASN A 46 0.67 10.46 12.50
N ARG A 47 1.77 10.30 11.78
CA ARG A 47 3.10 10.08 12.37
C ARG A 47 4.17 10.57 11.41
N VAL A 48 5.43 10.60 11.88
CA VAL A 48 6.56 10.84 10.97
C VAL A 48 6.66 9.68 9.97
N SER A 49 7.23 9.93 8.80
CA SER A 49 7.44 8.88 7.82
C SER A 49 8.42 7.83 8.35
N ASN A 50 8.35 6.62 7.77
CA ASN A 50 9.31 5.56 8.12
C ASN A 50 10.75 6.02 7.87
N TYR A 51 10.96 6.75 6.79
CA TYR A 51 12.27 7.29 6.45
C TYR A 51 12.78 8.22 7.56
N GLN A 52 11.92 9.17 7.99
CA GLN A 52 12.30 10.13 9.03
C GLN A 52 12.56 9.44 10.36
N ALA A 53 11.74 8.47 10.74
CA ALA A 53 11.91 7.72 11.98
C ALA A 53 13.24 6.96 11.98
N LYS A 54 13.61 6.33 10.89
CA LYS A 54 14.91 5.64 10.78
C LYS A 54 16.07 6.60 10.86
N LYS A 55 15.96 7.74 10.18
CA LYS A 55 16.98 8.78 10.19
C LYS A 55 17.21 9.32 11.60
N ASP A 56 16.16 9.41 12.38
CA ASP A 56 16.22 9.88 13.79
C ASP A 56 16.69 8.79 14.75
N GLY A 57 17.00 7.59 14.24
CA GLY A 57 17.46 6.49 15.06
C GLY A 57 16.35 5.78 15.82
N HIS A 58 15.09 5.98 15.42
CA HIS A 58 13.94 5.40 16.08
C HIS A 58 12.96 4.82 15.04
N PRO A 59 13.27 3.63 14.47
CA PRO A 59 12.36 3.00 13.52
C PRO A 59 10.99 2.74 14.14
N LEU A 60 9.95 2.90 13.34
CA LEU A 60 8.58 2.73 13.80
C LEU A 60 8.27 1.25 14.07
N SER A 61 7.59 1.00 15.18
CA SER A 61 7.07 -0.34 15.49
C SER A 61 5.69 -0.51 14.86
N ALA A 62 5.19 -1.76 14.84
CA ALA A 62 3.85 -2.04 14.33
C ALA A 62 2.77 -1.29 15.11
N GLU A 63 2.93 -1.17 16.42
CA GLU A 63 1.98 -0.47 17.28
C GLU A 63 1.92 1.01 16.97
N GLU A 64 3.07 1.61 16.66
CA GLU A 64 3.15 3.03 16.34
C GLU A 64 2.48 3.37 15.00
N LEU A 65 2.35 2.41 14.12
CA LEU A 65 1.64 2.58 12.85
C LEU A 65 0.13 2.67 13.08
N GLY A 66 -0.39 1.98 14.09
CA GLY A 66 -1.78 2.08 14.50
C GLY A 66 -2.77 1.65 13.42
N PHE A 67 -2.37 0.75 12.54
CA PHE A 67 -3.27 0.31 11.45
C PHE A 67 -4.49 -0.42 12.01
N HIS A 68 -5.65 -0.08 11.46
CA HIS A 68 -6.90 -0.73 11.81
C HIS A 68 -7.85 -0.71 10.61
N GLN A 69 -8.74 -1.68 10.58
CA GLN A 69 -9.71 -1.80 9.51
C GLN A 69 -10.94 -0.97 9.85
N VAL A 70 -11.35 -0.09 8.92
CA VAL A 70 -12.49 0.81 9.14
C VAL A 70 -13.70 0.45 8.30
N ARG A 71 -13.54 -0.48 7.34
CA ARG A 71 -14.64 -0.97 6.50
C ARG A 71 -14.45 -2.44 6.22
N THR A 72 -15.55 -3.13 5.90
CA THR A 72 -15.48 -4.55 5.54
C THR A 72 -14.96 -4.73 4.12
N LEU A 73 -14.29 -5.85 3.89
CA LEU A 73 -13.85 -6.23 2.55
C LEU A 73 -15.01 -6.89 1.79
N PRO A 74 -15.02 -6.79 0.44
CA PRO A 74 -15.99 -7.54 -0.37
C PRO A 74 -15.84 -9.04 -0.13
N LYS A 75 -16.95 -9.74 -0.01
CA LYS A 75 -16.95 -11.19 0.19
C LYS A 75 -16.37 -11.91 -1.01
N GLY A 76 -15.63 -12.98 -0.75
CA GLY A 76 -15.05 -13.82 -1.79
C GLY A 76 -13.84 -13.22 -2.47
N LYS A 77 -13.35 -12.09 -2.00
CA LYS A 77 -12.18 -11.44 -2.57
C LYS A 77 -10.95 -11.67 -1.69
N VAL A 78 -9.81 -11.84 -2.35
CA VAL A 78 -8.52 -11.98 -1.67
C VAL A 78 -7.86 -10.59 -1.65
N PRO A 79 -7.52 -10.06 -0.45
CA PRO A 79 -6.90 -8.75 -0.39
C PRO A 79 -5.44 -8.79 -0.81
N TYR A 80 -5.09 -7.89 -1.72
CA TYR A 80 -3.72 -7.63 -2.12
C TYR A 80 -3.38 -6.25 -1.58
N LEU A 81 -2.53 -6.24 -0.55
CA LEU A 81 -2.15 -5.00 0.14
C LEU A 81 -1.02 -4.33 -0.61
N LEU A 82 -1.26 -3.12 -1.07
CA LEU A 82 -0.32 -2.39 -1.91
C LEU A 82 0.49 -1.42 -1.07
N ASP A 83 1.82 -1.59 -1.10
CA ASP A 83 2.76 -0.68 -0.45
C ASP A 83 3.69 -0.09 -1.50
N ASN A 84 4.07 1.17 -1.34
CA ASN A 84 4.97 1.82 -2.30
C ASN A 84 6.44 1.47 -2.05
N VAL A 85 6.83 1.24 -0.81
CA VAL A 85 8.19 0.83 -0.44
C VAL A 85 8.14 -0.17 0.70
N VAL A 86 8.81 -1.31 0.53
CA VAL A 86 9.01 -2.25 1.63
C VAL A 86 10.48 -2.16 2.03
N ASP A 87 10.75 -1.48 3.14
CA ASP A 87 12.10 -1.31 3.66
C ASP A 87 12.45 -2.44 4.63
N THR A 88 11.73 -2.50 5.76
CA THR A 88 11.97 -3.54 6.78
C THR A 88 10.86 -4.57 6.82
N GLY A 89 9.79 -4.34 6.10
CA GLY A 89 8.60 -5.18 6.14
C GLY A 89 7.66 -4.90 7.31
N THR A 90 8.03 -4.00 8.22
CA THR A 90 7.20 -3.69 9.39
C THR A 90 5.84 -3.14 8.99
N THR A 91 5.81 -2.20 8.05
CA THR A 91 4.58 -1.59 7.56
C THR A 91 3.66 -2.64 6.93
N ALA A 92 4.23 -3.47 6.05
CA ALA A 92 3.46 -4.50 5.37
C ALA A 92 2.92 -5.53 6.36
N LYS A 93 3.74 -5.99 7.30
CA LYS A 93 3.31 -6.95 8.32
C LYS A 93 2.22 -6.40 9.21
N ALA A 94 2.34 -5.13 9.62
CA ALA A 94 1.32 -4.48 10.44
C ALA A 94 -0.01 -4.37 9.70
N ALA A 95 0.03 -4.06 8.41
CA ALA A 95 -1.17 -3.94 7.59
C ALA A 95 -1.85 -5.30 7.41
N VAL A 96 -1.09 -6.35 7.14
CA VAL A 96 -1.62 -7.71 7.02
C VAL A 96 -2.27 -8.14 8.33
N LYS A 97 -1.62 -7.86 9.45
CA LYS A 97 -2.15 -8.20 10.77
C LYS A 97 -3.46 -7.47 11.05
N ALA A 98 -3.52 -6.18 10.73
CA ALA A 98 -4.72 -5.37 10.94
C ALA A 98 -5.89 -5.87 10.10
N LEU A 99 -5.61 -6.37 8.90
CA LEU A 99 -6.63 -6.86 7.98
C LEU A 99 -7.01 -8.32 8.23
N GLY A 100 -6.17 -9.06 8.93
CA GLY A 100 -6.40 -10.47 9.22
C GLY A 100 -5.90 -11.42 8.14
N GLY A 101 -5.03 -10.95 7.25
CA GLY A 101 -4.45 -11.76 6.18
C GLY A 101 -4.32 -10.97 4.89
N GLY A 102 -3.80 -11.64 3.86
CA GLY A 102 -3.66 -11.03 2.54
C GLY A 102 -2.27 -11.24 1.95
N ILE A 103 -2.10 -10.77 0.72
CA ILE A 103 -0.86 -10.85 -0.03
C ILE A 103 -0.32 -9.43 -0.21
N VAL A 104 0.96 -9.24 0.10
CA VAL A 104 1.57 -7.92 -0.02
C VAL A 104 2.14 -7.74 -1.42
N LEU A 105 1.79 -6.63 -2.05
CA LEU A 105 2.40 -6.18 -3.30
C LEU A 105 3.28 -4.98 -2.97
N SER A 106 4.56 -5.10 -3.27
CA SER A 106 5.51 -4.03 -3.08
C SER A 106 5.74 -3.32 -4.41
N TYR A 107 5.63 -2.02 -4.41
CA TYR A 107 5.87 -1.21 -5.59
C TYR A 107 6.95 -0.19 -5.27
N ALA A 108 8.20 -0.62 -5.39
CA ALA A 108 9.35 0.25 -5.12
C ALA A 108 9.58 1.19 -6.30
N MET A 109 9.41 2.48 -6.06
CA MET A 109 9.73 3.51 -7.04
C MET A 109 10.99 4.22 -6.60
N SER A 110 12.15 3.73 -7.07
CA SER A 110 13.39 4.46 -6.89
C SER A 110 13.47 5.59 -7.92
N ASP A 111 14.32 6.57 -7.65
CA ASP A 111 14.56 7.65 -8.61
C ASP A 111 15.03 7.10 -9.95
N THR A 112 15.88 6.09 -9.94
CA THR A 112 16.36 5.44 -11.14
C THR A 112 15.21 4.83 -11.93
N LEU A 113 14.27 4.18 -11.26
CA LEU A 113 13.13 3.57 -11.90
C LEU A 113 12.21 4.63 -12.52
N LEU A 114 12.00 5.75 -11.82
CA LEU A 114 11.22 6.85 -12.33
C LEU A 114 11.84 7.44 -13.59
N GLU A 115 13.14 7.70 -13.59
CA GLU A 115 13.85 8.19 -14.75
C GLU A 115 13.69 7.25 -15.94
N HIS A 116 13.85 5.97 -15.72
CA HIS A 116 13.72 4.96 -16.76
C HIS A 116 12.32 4.98 -17.37
N ARG A 117 11.29 5.07 -16.54
CA ARG A 117 9.91 5.11 -17.00
C ARG A 117 9.62 6.36 -17.83
N GLU A 118 10.12 7.49 -17.40
CA GLU A 118 9.95 8.75 -18.14
C GLU A 118 10.59 8.69 -19.52
N ARG A 119 11.81 8.16 -19.61
CA ARG A 119 12.51 8.02 -20.87
C ARG A 119 11.81 7.08 -21.84
N SER A 120 11.24 6.03 -21.32
CA SER A 120 10.54 5.03 -22.14
C SER A 120 9.11 5.41 -22.45
N GLY A 121 8.58 6.46 -21.82
CA GLY A 121 7.21 6.90 -22.01
C GLY A 121 6.19 6.04 -21.31
N LEU A 122 6.61 5.20 -20.38
CA LEU A 122 5.72 4.29 -19.66
C LEU A 122 5.01 4.94 -18.48
N HIS A 123 5.39 6.13 -18.14
CA HIS A 123 4.82 6.85 -16.99
C HIS A 123 3.38 7.32 -17.23
N ARG A 124 2.93 7.23 -18.43
CA ARG A 124 1.59 7.64 -18.80
C ARG A 124 0.55 6.57 -18.54
#